data_8c0b365b1e8521238ec74f864cc773e9
#
_entry.id   8c0b365b1e8521238ec74f864cc773e9
#
_cell.length_a   1.000
_cell.length_b   1.000
_cell.length_c   1.000
_cell.angle_alpha   90.00
_cell.angle_beta   90.00
_cell.angle_gamma   90.00
#
_symmetry.space_group_name_H-M   'P 1'
#
loop_
_entity.id
_entity.type
_entity.pdbx_description
1 polymer ?
#
loop_
_entity_poly.entity_id
_entity_poly.type
_entity_poly.pdbx_seq_one_letter_code
_entity_poly.pdbx_strand_id
1 'polypeptide(L)'
;DAYRVIEGNTRAYIYEELSEKYVNDKKWKTIDAYILPHRIDRNQINFIRLEKHLFGQTPWSAYEKARELYRLNVNEDYSFKRLEMLTKLRASEIQNNIQAYMDMEEQYLPKYNKPTERVKFSYFVEFRKNKELKKLVNKGLVTLSEFCDWVGEGKFKRGEDIRKLSLVLNDEQAKQELINDSFQAALEQLEQINPAAKSKLFEKIEDVTKGIT
;
A
#
# COMPACT_ATOMS: atom_id res chain seq x y z
N ASP A 1 35.69 -12.07 -9.99
CA ASP A 1 34.76 -10.98 -9.69
C ASP A 1 33.40 -11.60 -9.39
N ALA A 2 32.80 -11.21 -8.26
CA ALA A 2 31.48 -11.72 -7.88
C ALA A 2 30.39 -10.88 -8.57
N TYR A 3 29.45 -11.54 -9.25
CA TYR A 3 28.27 -10.89 -9.80
C TYR A 3 27.28 -10.55 -8.70
N ARG A 4 26.64 -9.37 -8.80
CA ARG A 4 25.57 -8.96 -7.90
C ARG A 4 24.23 -9.10 -8.61
N VAL A 5 23.31 -9.86 -8.03
CA VAL A 5 21.92 -9.96 -8.54
C VAL A 5 21.20 -8.65 -8.28
N ILE A 6 20.71 -8.01 -9.35
CA ILE A 6 19.96 -6.76 -9.30
C ILE A 6 18.46 -7.05 -9.27
N GLU A 7 18.03 -8.08 -10.02
CA GLU A 7 16.66 -8.54 -10.13
C GLU A 7 16.66 -10.07 -10.30
N GLY A 8 15.57 -10.73 -9.88
CA GLY A 8 15.43 -12.19 -9.91
C GLY A 8 16.00 -12.87 -8.66
N ASN A 9 16.17 -12.17 -7.54
CA ASN A 9 16.70 -12.71 -6.29
C ASN A 9 15.96 -13.97 -5.82
N THR A 10 14.61 -13.99 -5.90
CA THR A 10 13.80 -15.16 -5.53
C THR A 10 14.14 -16.37 -6.41
N ARG A 11 14.32 -16.16 -7.72
CA ARG A 11 14.68 -17.22 -8.65
C ARG A 11 16.08 -17.73 -8.36
N ALA A 12 17.03 -16.83 -8.15
CA ALA A 12 18.42 -17.20 -7.80
C ALA A 12 18.45 -18.04 -6.52
N TYR A 13 17.74 -17.60 -5.47
CA TYR A 13 17.63 -18.33 -4.21
C TYR A 13 16.99 -19.72 -4.40
N ILE A 14 15.90 -19.83 -5.15
CA ILE A 14 15.24 -21.11 -5.41
C ILE A 14 16.20 -22.07 -6.15
N TYR A 15 16.97 -21.57 -7.13
CA TYR A 15 17.94 -22.39 -7.85
C TYR A 15 19.07 -22.87 -6.93
N GLU A 16 19.53 -22.03 -6.02
CA GLU A 16 20.53 -22.39 -5.01
C GLU A 16 20.01 -23.52 -4.11
N GLU A 17 18.85 -23.37 -3.49
CA GLU A 17 18.18 -24.39 -2.67
C GLU A 17 17.96 -25.72 -3.43
N LEU A 18 17.49 -25.63 -4.68
CA LEU A 18 17.24 -26.82 -5.49
C LEU A 18 18.54 -27.50 -5.93
N SER A 19 19.62 -26.75 -6.16
CA SER A 19 20.94 -27.31 -6.50
C SER A 19 21.55 -28.09 -5.34
N GLU A 20 21.32 -27.63 -4.11
CA GLU A 20 21.74 -28.34 -2.88
C GLU A 20 20.89 -29.59 -2.65
N LYS A 21 19.59 -29.50 -2.86
CA LYS A 21 18.65 -30.62 -2.67
C LYS A 21 18.81 -31.72 -3.71
N TYR A 22 19.09 -31.36 -4.96
CA TYR A 22 19.19 -32.26 -6.12
C TYR A 22 20.57 -32.22 -6.72
N VAL A 23 21.59 -32.63 -5.93
CA VAL A 23 23.02 -32.52 -6.26
C VAL A 23 23.41 -33.14 -7.62
N ASN A 24 22.71 -34.20 -8.03
CA ASN A 24 22.97 -34.92 -9.28
C ASN A 24 22.23 -34.34 -10.51
N ASP A 25 21.29 -33.42 -10.30
CA ASP A 25 20.52 -32.81 -11.39
C ASP A 25 21.20 -31.51 -11.86
N LYS A 26 21.76 -31.57 -13.06
CA LYS A 26 22.46 -30.43 -13.67
C LYS A 26 21.52 -29.23 -13.94
N LYS A 27 20.21 -29.44 -14.02
CA LYS A 27 19.21 -28.41 -14.34
C LYS A 27 19.27 -27.24 -13.37
N TRP A 28 19.58 -27.50 -12.10
CA TRP A 28 19.56 -26.49 -11.05
C TRP A 28 20.91 -25.80 -10.82
N LYS A 29 21.98 -26.26 -11.52
CA LYS A 29 23.35 -25.74 -11.35
C LYS A 29 23.60 -24.45 -12.12
N THR A 30 22.77 -24.12 -13.07
CA THR A 30 22.91 -22.93 -13.92
C THR A 30 21.59 -22.21 -14.08
N ILE A 31 21.64 -20.90 -14.16
CA ILE A 31 20.49 -20.01 -14.39
C ILE A 31 20.84 -19.05 -15.52
N ASP A 32 19.91 -18.89 -16.46
CA ASP A 32 20.05 -17.88 -17.51
C ASP A 32 19.93 -16.48 -16.92
N ALA A 33 20.90 -15.62 -17.20
CA ALA A 33 20.95 -14.27 -16.70
C ALA A 33 21.44 -13.27 -17.76
N TYR A 34 20.88 -12.06 -17.72
CA TYR A 34 21.42 -10.93 -18.45
C TYR A 34 22.50 -10.25 -17.62
N ILE A 35 23.70 -10.16 -18.16
CA ILE A 35 24.81 -9.46 -17.54
C ILE A 35 24.78 -8.00 -17.99
N LEU A 36 24.62 -7.09 -17.04
CA LEU A 36 24.63 -5.65 -17.32
C LEU A 36 26.06 -5.13 -17.49
N PRO A 37 26.27 -4.05 -18.26
CA PRO A 37 27.59 -3.46 -18.46
C PRO A 37 28.24 -3.05 -17.12
N HIS A 38 29.55 -3.23 -17.01
CA HIS A 38 30.32 -2.89 -15.81
C HIS A 38 30.17 -1.44 -15.34
N ARG A 39 29.88 -0.51 -16.26
CA ARG A 39 29.76 0.92 -15.99
C ARG A 39 28.33 1.41 -15.76
N ILE A 40 27.39 0.51 -15.46
CA ILE A 40 26.02 0.90 -15.18
C ILE A 40 25.95 1.69 -13.86
N ASP A 41 25.35 2.86 -13.88
CA ASP A 41 25.20 3.68 -12.68
C ASP A 41 23.98 3.27 -11.84
N ARG A 42 23.92 3.77 -10.59
CA ARG A 42 22.86 3.45 -9.64
C ARG A 42 21.48 3.89 -10.14
N ASN A 43 21.40 4.98 -10.88
CA ASN A 43 20.13 5.49 -11.43
C ASN A 43 19.59 4.57 -12.52
N GLN A 44 20.46 4.06 -13.38
CA GLN A 44 20.11 3.08 -14.41
C GLN A 44 19.65 1.75 -13.78
N ILE A 45 20.31 1.31 -12.71
CA ILE A 45 19.88 0.12 -11.94
C ILE A 45 18.47 0.36 -11.35
N ASN A 46 18.24 1.48 -10.71
CA ASN A 46 16.92 1.81 -10.14
C ASN A 46 15.84 1.89 -11.23
N PHE A 47 16.16 2.47 -12.38
CA PHE A 47 15.24 2.51 -13.52
C PHE A 47 14.84 1.10 -14.00
N ILE A 48 15.82 0.20 -14.19
CA ILE A 48 15.58 -1.18 -14.61
C ILE A 48 14.69 -1.90 -13.58
N ARG A 49 14.95 -1.73 -12.29
CA ARG A 49 14.14 -2.33 -11.22
C ARG A 49 12.70 -1.81 -11.23
N LEU A 50 12.53 -0.48 -11.32
CA LEU A 50 11.21 0.13 -11.40
C LEU A 50 10.44 -0.34 -12.63
N GLU A 51 11.08 -0.35 -13.80
CA GLU A 51 10.45 -0.82 -15.04
C GLU A 51 9.95 -2.26 -14.93
N LYS A 52 10.80 -3.17 -14.42
CA LYS A 52 10.45 -4.58 -14.22
C LYS A 52 9.26 -4.79 -13.28
N HIS A 53 9.18 -4.02 -12.21
CA HIS A 53 8.20 -4.25 -11.15
C HIS A 53 6.96 -3.35 -11.19
N LEU A 54 7.02 -2.22 -11.90
CA LEU A 54 5.84 -1.40 -12.15
C LEU A 54 5.05 -1.87 -13.37
N PHE A 55 5.78 -2.28 -14.43
CA PHE A 55 5.20 -2.57 -15.74
C PHE A 55 5.44 -4.01 -16.23
N GLY A 56 6.25 -4.81 -15.50
CA GLY A 56 6.61 -6.17 -15.88
C GLY A 56 5.52 -7.20 -15.57
N GLN A 57 5.75 -8.44 -15.98
CA GLN A 57 4.82 -9.58 -15.81
C GLN A 57 4.56 -9.95 -14.34
N THR A 58 5.48 -9.63 -13.45
CA THR A 58 5.36 -9.91 -12.01
C THR A 58 5.47 -8.60 -11.23
N PRO A 59 4.39 -7.80 -11.17
CA PRO A 59 4.42 -6.52 -10.48
C PRO A 59 4.57 -6.72 -8.97
N TRP A 60 5.29 -5.81 -8.32
CA TRP A 60 5.31 -5.73 -6.86
C TRP A 60 3.91 -5.48 -6.29
N SER A 61 3.69 -5.96 -5.08
CA SER A 61 2.49 -5.58 -4.31
C SER A 61 2.45 -4.05 -4.12
N ALA A 62 1.28 -3.51 -3.79
CA ALA A 62 1.14 -2.09 -3.51
C ALA A 62 2.08 -1.63 -2.37
N TYR A 63 2.23 -2.46 -1.33
CA TYR A 63 3.17 -2.22 -0.23
C TYR A 63 4.63 -2.15 -0.71
N GLU A 64 5.08 -3.12 -1.53
CA GLU A 64 6.45 -3.13 -2.04
C GLU A 64 6.75 -1.95 -2.97
N LYS A 65 5.77 -1.53 -3.78
CA LYS A 65 5.88 -0.32 -4.61
C LYS A 65 6.06 0.92 -3.74
N ALA A 66 5.29 1.05 -2.67
CA ALA A 66 5.38 2.17 -1.75
C ALA A 66 6.71 2.18 -0.98
N ARG A 67 7.20 1.01 -0.56
CA ARG A 67 8.53 0.84 0.05
C ARG A 67 9.64 1.33 -0.88
N GLU A 68 9.57 0.99 -2.16
CA GLU A 68 10.57 1.43 -3.13
C GLU A 68 10.49 2.93 -3.38
N LEU A 69 9.27 3.51 -3.47
CA LEU A 69 9.09 4.96 -3.55
C LEU A 69 9.69 5.68 -2.35
N TYR A 70 9.44 5.16 -1.14
CA TYR A 70 10.04 5.67 0.10
C TYR A 70 11.57 5.61 0.03
N ARG A 71 12.14 4.45 -0.33
CA ARG A 71 13.58 4.25 -0.45
C ARG A 71 14.23 5.25 -1.43
N LEU A 72 13.62 5.45 -2.58
CA LEU A 72 14.14 6.39 -3.59
C LEU A 72 14.03 7.84 -3.12
N ASN A 73 12.90 8.22 -2.51
CA ASN A 73 12.68 9.60 -2.07
C ASN A 73 13.51 9.95 -0.84
N VAL A 74 13.45 9.12 0.21
CA VAL A 74 14.04 9.44 1.52
C VAL A 74 15.51 9.04 1.61
N ASN A 75 15.90 7.86 1.09
CA ASN A 75 17.26 7.37 1.24
C ASN A 75 18.18 7.73 0.06
N GLU A 76 17.61 8.06 -1.10
CA GLU A 76 18.37 8.41 -2.30
C GLU A 76 18.06 9.81 -2.85
N ASP A 77 17.33 10.62 -2.09
CA ASP A 77 17.04 12.04 -2.38
C ASP A 77 16.39 12.29 -3.77
N TYR A 78 15.58 11.33 -4.26
CA TYR A 78 14.84 11.54 -5.49
C TYR A 78 13.69 12.51 -5.25
N SER A 79 13.66 13.62 -6.00
CA SER A 79 12.55 14.56 -5.96
C SER A 79 11.24 13.93 -6.45
N PHE A 80 10.09 14.43 -5.97
CA PHE A 80 8.78 13.98 -6.47
C PHE A 80 8.67 14.10 -7.98
N LYS A 81 9.15 15.20 -8.58
CA LYS A 81 9.17 15.39 -10.04
C LYS A 81 9.93 14.27 -10.76
N ARG A 82 11.05 13.84 -10.22
CA ARG A 82 11.82 12.72 -10.78
C ARG A 82 11.06 11.41 -10.66
N LEU A 83 10.44 11.16 -9.51
CA LEU A 83 9.61 9.96 -9.30
C LEU A 83 8.38 9.94 -10.23
N GLU A 84 7.73 11.10 -10.48
CA GLU A 84 6.64 11.21 -11.46
C GLU A 84 7.09 10.77 -12.85
N MET A 85 8.25 11.27 -13.31
CA MET A 85 8.81 10.89 -14.62
C MET A 85 9.10 9.40 -14.72
N LEU A 86 9.61 8.78 -13.64
CA LEU A 86 10.00 7.36 -13.63
C LEU A 86 8.80 6.43 -13.51
N THR A 87 7.79 6.82 -12.73
CA THR A 87 6.68 5.93 -12.35
C THR A 87 5.38 6.23 -13.07
N LYS A 88 5.29 7.40 -13.73
CA LYS A 88 4.06 7.96 -14.34
C LYS A 88 2.92 8.20 -13.32
N LEU A 89 3.21 8.10 -12.02
CA LEU A 89 2.27 8.44 -10.96
C LEU A 89 2.32 9.95 -10.69
N ARG A 90 1.21 10.52 -10.21
CA ARG A 90 1.16 11.93 -9.80
C ARG A 90 1.90 12.14 -8.46
N ALA A 91 2.50 13.31 -8.25
CA ALA A 91 3.20 13.63 -7.00
C ALA A 91 2.35 13.39 -5.75
N SER A 92 1.07 13.75 -5.78
CA SER A 92 0.14 13.52 -4.68
C SER A 92 -0.09 12.03 -4.38
N GLU A 93 -0.08 11.19 -5.41
CA GLU A 93 -0.22 9.75 -5.27
C GLU A 93 1.06 9.14 -4.69
N ILE A 94 2.22 9.56 -5.19
CA ILE A 94 3.52 9.16 -4.65
C ILE A 94 3.61 9.53 -3.18
N GLN A 95 3.27 10.76 -2.81
CA GLN A 95 3.28 11.25 -1.44
C GLN A 95 2.36 10.43 -0.53
N ASN A 96 1.11 10.15 -0.97
CA ASN A 96 0.18 9.34 -0.19
C ASN A 96 0.69 7.91 0.01
N ASN A 97 1.31 7.30 -1.00
CA ASN A 97 1.89 5.95 -0.89
C ASN A 97 3.08 5.93 0.07
N ILE A 98 3.99 6.91 -0.02
CA ILE A 98 5.13 7.01 0.90
C ILE A 98 4.63 7.20 2.34
N GLN A 99 3.67 8.11 2.56
CA GLN A 99 3.15 8.35 3.89
C GLN A 99 2.40 7.14 4.46
N ALA A 100 1.61 6.45 3.63
CA ALA A 100 0.92 5.21 4.02
C ALA A 100 1.92 4.10 4.39
N TYR A 101 3.06 4.02 3.69
CA TYR A 101 4.14 3.09 4.02
C TYR A 101 4.76 3.41 5.39
N MET A 102 5.08 4.67 5.65
CA MET A 102 5.62 5.11 6.94
C MET A 102 4.63 4.82 8.08
N ASP A 103 3.36 5.14 7.91
CA ASP A 103 2.33 4.87 8.91
C ASP A 103 2.24 3.39 9.27
N MET A 104 2.27 2.54 8.24
CA MET A 104 2.20 1.10 8.43
C MET A 104 3.46 0.56 9.13
N GLU A 105 4.65 1.00 8.73
CA GLU A 105 5.91 0.57 9.33
C GLU A 105 6.10 1.06 10.76
N GLU A 106 5.75 2.32 11.03
CA GLU A 106 6.05 2.96 12.30
C GLU A 106 4.96 2.74 13.37
N GLN A 107 3.68 2.64 12.96
CA GLN A 107 2.55 2.60 13.90
C GLN A 107 1.81 1.26 13.91
N TYR A 108 1.74 0.57 12.78
CA TYR A 108 0.92 -0.64 12.64
C TYR A 108 1.71 -1.93 12.82
N LEU A 109 2.74 -2.16 12.01
CA LEU A 109 3.50 -3.41 12.01
C LEU A 109 4.24 -3.70 13.32
N PRO A 110 4.71 -2.72 14.13
CA PRO A 110 5.26 -3.00 15.44
C PRO A 110 4.26 -3.67 16.39
N LYS A 111 2.96 -3.36 16.24
CA LYS A 111 1.88 -3.93 17.05
C LYS A 111 1.30 -5.22 16.46
N TYR A 112 1.18 -5.29 15.13
CA TYR A 112 0.55 -6.39 14.39
C TYR A 112 1.57 -7.06 13.45
N ASN A 113 2.59 -7.73 14.03
CA ASN A 113 3.81 -8.21 13.37
C ASN A 113 3.65 -9.55 12.61
N LYS A 114 2.60 -9.70 11.77
CA LYS A 114 2.48 -10.88 10.91
C LYS A 114 2.79 -10.50 9.45
N PRO A 115 3.51 -11.36 8.68
CA PRO A 115 3.80 -11.08 7.26
C PRO A 115 2.54 -10.83 6.41
N THR A 116 1.41 -11.45 6.79
CA THR A 116 0.10 -11.29 6.15
C THR A 116 -0.52 -9.91 6.35
N GLU A 117 -0.09 -9.14 7.35
CA GLU A 117 -0.64 -7.81 7.63
C GLU A 117 -0.36 -6.79 6.52
N ARG A 118 0.71 -7.00 5.73
CA ARG A 118 1.05 -6.13 4.60
C ARG A 118 -0.02 -6.10 3.50
N VAL A 119 -0.87 -7.09 3.40
CA VAL A 119 -2.02 -7.09 2.46
C VAL A 119 -3.03 -5.97 2.78
N LYS A 120 -3.06 -5.51 4.04
CA LYS A 120 -3.90 -4.41 4.51
C LYS A 120 -3.38 -3.02 4.11
N PHE A 121 -2.29 -2.93 3.36
CA PHE A 121 -1.67 -1.67 2.95
C PHE A 121 -2.66 -0.72 2.25
N SER A 122 -3.61 -1.25 1.49
CA SER A 122 -4.64 -0.44 0.84
C SER A 122 -5.47 0.40 1.82
N TYR A 123 -5.67 -0.05 3.06
CA TYR A 123 -6.38 0.71 4.09
C TYR A 123 -5.65 2.02 4.42
N PHE A 124 -4.33 1.97 4.56
CA PHE A 124 -3.48 3.13 4.83
C PHE A 124 -3.44 4.10 3.64
N VAL A 125 -3.39 3.57 2.42
CA VAL A 125 -3.46 4.40 1.21
C VAL A 125 -4.78 5.15 1.13
N GLU A 126 -5.92 4.48 1.36
CA GLU A 126 -7.24 5.12 1.34
C GLU A 126 -7.39 6.14 2.50
N PHE A 127 -6.83 5.84 3.68
CA PHE A 127 -6.79 6.79 4.79
C PHE A 127 -6.05 8.09 4.40
N ARG A 128 -4.87 7.98 3.78
CA ARG A 128 -4.07 9.13 3.34
C ARG A 128 -4.68 9.89 2.16
N LYS A 129 -5.43 9.22 1.28
CA LYS A 129 -6.14 9.86 0.17
C LYS A 129 -7.36 10.66 0.64
N ASN A 130 -7.99 10.28 1.74
CA ASN A 130 -9.25 10.86 2.19
C ASN A 130 -9.03 12.25 2.82
N LYS A 131 -9.47 13.29 2.12
CA LYS A 131 -9.32 14.69 2.57
C LYS A 131 -10.11 14.98 3.84
N GLU A 132 -11.27 14.39 4.01
CA GLU A 132 -12.10 14.60 5.21
C GLU A 132 -11.46 13.93 6.43
N LEU A 133 -10.90 12.72 6.29
CA LEU A 133 -10.14 12.09 7.37
C LEU A 133 -8.93 12.93 7.78
N LYS A 134 -8.22 13.54 6.83
CA LYS A 134 -7.12 14.47 7.15
C LYS A 134 -7.60 15.65 8.02
N LYS A 135 -8.81 16.19 7.74
CA LYS A 135 -9.39 17.26 8.56
C LYS A 135 -9.71 16.77 9.95
N LEU A 136 -10.27 15.56 10.11
CA LEU A 136 -10.61 14.97 11.40
C LEU A 136 -9.35 14.71 12.23
N VAL A 137 -8.29 14.19 11.62
CA VAL A 137 -6.98 14.01 12.28
C VAL A 137 -6.42 15.35 12.77
N ASN A 138 -6.43 16.37 11.90
CA ASN A 138 -5.93 17.71 12.27
C ASN A 138 -6.75 18.36 13.42
N LYS A 139 -8.02 18.00 13.56
CA LYS A 139 -8.89 18.45 14.68
C LYS A 139 -8.73 17.59 15.94
N GLY A 140 -7.93 16.53 15.90
CA GLY A 140 -7.79 15.60 17.03
C GLY A 140 -9.00 14.70 17.28
N LEU A 141 -9.92 14.59 16.32
CA LEU A 141 -11.13 13.77 16.45
C LEU A 141 -10.89 12.29 16.16
N VAL A 142 -9.78 11.98 15.52
CA VAL A 142 -9.26 10.64 15.27
C VAL A 142 -7.75 10.71 15.21
N THR A 143 -7.09 9.69 15.72
CA THR A 143 -5.63 9.53 15.66
C THR A 143 -5.25 8.40 14.70
N LEU A 144 -4.02 8.42 14.21
CA LEU A 144 -3.48 7.32 13.42
C LEU A 144 -3.41 6.02 14.24
N SER A 145 -3.15 6.13 15.54
CA SER A 145 -3.11 4.97 16.44
C SER A 145 -4.47 4.28 16.54
N GLU A 146 -5.56 5.05 16.75
CA GLU A 146 -6.92 4.48 16.75
C GLU A 146 -7.25 3.81 15.42
N PHE A 147 -6.90 4.45 14.29
CA PHE A 147 -7.08 3.85 12.97
C PHE A 147 -6.31 2.52 12.83
N CYS A 148 -5.06 2.47 13.29
CA CYS A 148 -4.26 1.24 13.29
C CYS A 148 -4.93 0.14 14.13
N ASP A 149 -5.50 0.49 15.27
CA ASP A 149 -6.19 -0.49 16.13
C ASP A 149 -7.43 -1.05 15.43
N TRP A 150 -8.27 -0.21 14.85
CA TRP A 150 -9.44 -0.68 14.10
C TRP A 150 -9.08 -1.57 12.91
N VAL A 151 -7.99 -1.26 12.19
CA VAL A 151 -7.48 -2.13 11.11
C VAL A 151 -6.98 -3.46 11.67
N GLY A 152 -6.24 -3.44 12.78
CA GLY A 152 -5.68 -4.62 13.43
C GLY A 152 -6.76 -5.55 13.98
N GLU A 153 -7.77 -4.98 14.62
CA GLU A 153 -8.93 -5.69 15.18
C GLU A 153 -9.90 -6.19 14.08
N GLY A 154 -9.68 -5.82 12.80
CA GLY A 154 -10.51 -6.31 11.70
C GLY A 154 -11.86 -5.61 11.59
N LYS A 155 -11.99 -4.37 12.09
CA LYS A 155 -13.24 -3.59 12.03
C LYS A 155 -13.69 -3.32 10.59
N PHE A 156 -12.77 -3.30 9.63
CA PHE A 156 -13.03 -3.10 8.20
C PHE A 156 -12.93 -4.42 7.43
N LYS A 157 -13.80 -4.64 6.46
CA LYS A 157 -13.75 -5.79 5.55
C LYS A 157 -12.90 -5.50 4.31
N ARG A 158 -12.89 -4.25 3.83
CA ARG A 158 -12.21 -3.84 2.60
C ARG A 158 -11.58 -2.45 2.74
N GLY A 159 -10.55 -2.16 1.96
CA GLY A 159 -9.93 -0.83 1.93
C GLY A 159 -10.91 0.28 1.50
N GLU A 160 -11.92 -0.06 0.71
CA GLU A 160 -12.98 0.88 0.28
C GLU A 160 -13.83 1.41 1.45
N ASP A 161 -13.95 0.65 2.54
CA ASP A 161 -14.68 1.07 3.74
C ASP A 161 -14.10 2.37 4.31
N ILE A 162 -12.78 2.55 4.17
CA ILE A 162 -12.06 3.74 4.65
C ILE A 162 -12.50 5.02 3.93
N ARG A 163 -13.00 4.92 2.69
CA ARG A 163 -13.52 6.10 1.96
C ARG A 163 -14.72 6.72 2.65
N LYS A 164 -15.52 5.90 3.35
CA LYS A 164 -16.73 6.31 4.06
C LYS A 164 -16.49 6.54 5.55
N LEU A 165 -15.29 6.24 6.07
CA LEU A 165 -14.97 6.31 7.50
C LEU A 165 -15.24 7.72 8.08
N SER A 166 -15.00 8.77 7.29
CA SER A 166 -15.30 10.15 7.75
C SER A 166 -16.78 10.40 8.04
N LEU A 167 -17.70 9.68 7.39
CA LEU A 167 -19.14 9.78 7.67
C LEU A 167 -19.46 9.19 9.04
N VAL A 168 -18.90 8.01 9.33
CA VAL A 168 -19.04 7.33 10.62
C VAL A 168 -18.45 8.17 11.75
N LEU A 169 -17.26 8.75 11.55
CA LEU A 169 -16.58 9.53 12.59
C LEU A 169 -17.22 10.91 12.87
N ASN A 170 -18.08 11.40 12.00
CA ASN A 170 -18.83 12.64 12.23
C ASN A 170 -20.15 12.42 12.99
N ASP A 171 -20.55 11.18 13.23
CA ASP A 171 -21.73 10.81 14.03
C ASP A 171 -21.27 10.02 15.26
N GLU A 172 -21.65 10.51 16.45
CA GLU A 172 -21.16 9.94 17.71
C GLU A 172 -21.68 8.51 17.94
N GLN A 173 -22.93 8.23 17.57
CA GLN A 173 -23.53 6.90 17.75
C GLN A 173 -22.90 5.90 16.78
N ALA A 174 -22.73 6.27 15.52
CA ALA A 174 -22.05 5.42 14.53
C ALA A 174 -20.57 5.20 14.90
N LYS A 175 -19.89 6.20 15.45
CA LYS A 175 -18.52 6.04 15.96
C LYS A 175 -18.46 5.04 17.11
N GLN A 176 -19.41 5.05 18.02
CA GLN A 176 -19.48 4.08 19.10
C GLN A 176 -19.72 2.65 18.55
N GLU A 177 -20.58 2.48 17.56
CA GLU A 177 -20.80 1.19 16.91
C GLU A 177 -19.52 0.68 16.20
N LEU A 178 -18.76 1.57 15.55
CA LEU A 178 -17.46 1.19 14.99
C LEU A 178 -16.51 0.67 16.08
N ILE A 179 -16.45 1.34 17.22
CA ILE A 179 -15.56 0.96 18.32
C ILE A 179 -16.01 -0.36 18.94
N ASN A 180 -17.32 -0.53 19.19
CA ASN A 180 -17.86 -1.68 19.90
C ASN A 180 -17.96 -2.94 19.02
N ASP A 181 -18.28 -2.79 17.73
CA ASP A 181 -18.50 -3.90 16.81
C ASP A 181 -17.68 -3.77 15.52
N SER A 182 -18.23 -3.14 14.48
CA SER A 182 -17.63 -3.13 13.15
C SER A 182 -18.03 -1.87 12.36
N PHE A 183 -17.27 -1.60 11.29
CA PHE A 183 -17.62 -0.54 10.35
C PHE A 183 -18.98 -0.78 9.68
N GLN A 184 -19.36 -2.03 9.45
CA GLN A 184 -20.65 -2.37 8.87
C GLN A 184 -21.81 -2.01 9.82
N ALA A 185 -21.69 -2.35 11.10
CA ALA A 185 -22.68 -1.97 12.11
C ALA A 185 -22.82 -0.45 12.24
N ALA A 186 -21.70 0.27 12.19
CA ALA A 186 -21.69 1.73 12.18
C ALA A 186 -22.42 2.34 10.97
N LEU A 187 -22.27 1.76 9.78
CA LEU A 187 -23.02 2.19 8.60
C LEU A 187 -24.52 1.93 8.73
N GLU A 188 -24.92 0.76 9.24
CA GLU A 188 -26.32 0.42 9.48
C GLU A 188 -26.97 1.37 10.47
N GLN A 189 -26.24 1.77 11.52
CA GLN A 189 -26.67 2.78 12.48
C GLN A 189 -26.92 4.13 11.80
N LEU A 190 -26.00 4.60 10.94
CA LEU A 190 -26.18 5.84 10.17
C LEU A 190 -27.42 5.80 9.26
N GLU A 191 -27.69 4.66 8.62
CA GLU A 191 -28.84 4.47 7.75
C GLU A 191 -30.17 4.51 8.52
N GLN A 192 -30.20 4.02 9.76
CA GLN A 192 -31.38 4.07 10.62
C GLN A 192 -31.70 5.50 11.10
N ILE A 193 -30.65 6.26 11.47
CA ILE A 193 -30.82 7.63 11.98
C ILE A 193 -31.19 8.62 10.86
N ASN A 194 -30.64 8.40 9.66
CA ASN A 194 -30.85 9.31 8.55
C ASN A 194 -31.05 8.55 7.22
N PRO A 195 -32.30 8.13 6.90
CA PRO A 195 -32.63 7.47 5.63
C PRO A 195 -32.25 8.28 4.38
N ALA A 196 -32.17 9.62 4.50
CA ALA A 196 -31.67 10.49 3.42
C ALA A 196 -30.14 10.38 3.22
N ALA A 197 -29.40 9.91 4.21
CA ALA A 197 -27.97 9.59 4.04
C ALA A 197 -27.77 8.41 3.08
N LYS A 198 -28.75 7.53 2.96
CA LYS A 198 -28.75 6.43 1.99
C LYS A 198 -28.73 6.94 0.55
N SER A 199 -29.53 7.96 0.23
CA SER A 199 -29.55 8.58 -1.10
C SER A 199 -28.25 9.33 -1.40
N LYS A 200 -27.71 10.10 -0.45
CA LYS A 200 -26.42 10.79 -0.61
C LYS A 200 -25.23 9.83 -0.67
N LEU A 201 -25.32 8.68 -0.05
CA LEU A 201 -24.32 7.61 -0.16
C LEU A 201 -24.37 6.98 -1.57
N PHE A 202 -25.55 6.76 -2.13
CA PHE A 202 -25.75 6.27 -3.48
C PHE A 202 -25.32 7.29 -4.54
N GLU A 203 -25.68 8.56 -4.40
CA GLU A 203 -25.24 9.64 -5.31
C GLU A 203 -23.73 9.77 -5.37
N LYS A 204 -23.03 9.70 -4.22
CA LYS A 204 -21.55 9.69 -4.21
C LYS A 204 -20.93 8.44 -4.84
N ILE A 205 -21.58 7.30 -4.80
CA ILE A 205 -21.12 6.07 -5.46
C ILE A 205 -21.34 6.19 -6.97
N GLU A 206 -22.45 6.73 -7.44
CA GLU A 206 -22.70 6.97 -8.86
C GLU A 206 -21.72 8.00 -9.47
N ASP A 207 -21.39 9.07 -8.73
CA ASP A 207 -20.42 10.06 -9.20
C ASP A 207 -18.99 9.50 -9.32
N VAL A 208 -18.62 8.55 -8.46
CA VAL A 208 -17.32 7.86 -8.54
C VAL A 208 -17.29 6.86 -9.70
N THR A 209 -18.40 6.20 -10.00
CA THR A 209 -18.48 5.25 -11.14
C THR A 209 -18.59 5.95 -12.49
N LYS A 210 -19.21 7.13 -12.58
CA LYS A 210 -19.29 7.93 -13.81
C LYS A 210 -17.97 8.64 -14.18
N GLY A 211 -17.03 8.74 -13.26
CA GLY A 211 -15.67 9.31 -13.51
C GLY A 211 -14.63 8.29 -13.99
N ILE A 212 -15.03 7.05 -14.30
CA ILE A 212 -14.14 5.93 -14.73
C ILE A 212 -14.43 5.52 -16.19
N THR A 213 -15.28 6.23 -16.90
CA THR A 213 -15.48 6.07 -18.35
C THR A 213 -14.65 7.07 -19.15
#